data_c0ab807e05ede210797ae54cb450c960
#
_entry.id   c0ab807e05ede210797ae54cb450c960
#
_cell.length_a   1.000
_cell.length_b   1.000
_cell.length_c   1.000
_cell.angle_alpha   90.00
_cell.angle_beta   90.00
_cell.angle_gamma   90.00
#
_symmetry.space_group_name_H-M   'P 1'
#
loop_
_entity.id
_entity.type
_entity.pdbx_description
1 polymer ?
#
loop_
_entity_poly.entity_id
_entity_poly.type
_entity_poly.pdbx_seq_one_letter_code
_entity_poly.pdbx_strand_id
1 'polypeptide(L)'
;MRRHQAGRREVPPRSDIIDASIWIPPAAFVLGGVAAGLIAERAILPRIARYVARREGSVEDLVVTALRGIVFVWCVAVGLYGAVLSARIAPEWSGPSQKLLVVVAIASVTLVVARIAAGAVGLYSRHLYRHGRGPEMLSPTIITNFTQLLVFLVGTLIGLQSLGIAVTPILTALGVGGLAVALALQETLSNLFSGLYIITARQIRPGDYVKLNTGEEGTIVDITWRSTKLREGPNNMVIVPNAKLAAATVTNYYEPDREIAVPVRMGVSYESDLAAVERITLDVAREVLRDAQGSVRGFEPVLRYHTFGDASIDFTVVLRAQDIGSQDAVKHEFVKRLHARYRAEGVRFRSETGISLRDANAGLVPRLGTVERR
;
A
#
# COMPACT_ATOMS: atom_id res chain seq x y z
N MET A 1 97.92 48.40 -37.71
CA MET A 1 96.56 48.30 -37.25
C MET A 1 95.94 47.01 -37.85
N ARG A 2 95.88 45.91 -37.16
CA ARG A 2 95.27 44.67 -37.60
C ARG A 2 94.11 44.34 -36.59
N ARG A 3 92.90 44.32 -37.05
CA ARG A 3 91.70 43.91 -36.28
C ARG A 3 91.62 42.41 -36.31
N HIS A 4 91.63 41.81 -35.13
CA HIS A 4 91.27 40.44 -34.90
C HIS A 4 89.80 40.27 -35.07
N GLN A 5 89.32 39.45 -36.04
CA GLN A 5 88.00 38.94 -36.11
C GLN A 5 87.95 37.66 -35.25
N ALA A 6 87.21 37.73 -34.15
CA ALA A 6 86.89 36.59 -33.34
C ALA A 6 85.77 35.79 -34.01
N GLY A 7 86.05 34.61 -34.49
CA GLY A 7 85.09 33.68 -35.02
C GLY A 7 84.10 33.25 -33.93
N ARG A 8 82.80 33.56 -34.16
CA ARG A 8 81.66 32.93 -33.42
C ARG A 8 81.65 31.49 -33.85
N ARG A 9 81.88 30.59 -32.93
CA ARG A 9 81.49 29.18 -33.10
C ARG A 9 79.99 29.08 -32.96
N GLU A 10 79.32 28.82 -34.05
CA GLU A 10 77.90 28.41 -34.03
C GLU A 10 77.82 27.05 -33.32
N VAL A 11 77.12 27.04 -32.19
CA VAL A 11 76.75 25.80 -31.50
C VAL A 11 75.66 25.19 -32.36
N PRO A 12 75.83 23.95 -32.88
CA PRO A 12 74.79 23.29 -33.66
C PRO A 12 73.53 23.16 -32.81
N PRO A 13 72.32 23.30 -33.38
CA PRO A 13 71.09 23.12 -32.68
C PRO A 13 71.11 21.67 -32.09
N ARG A 14 70.91 21.58 -30.75
CA ARG A 14 70.64 20.33 -30.08
C ARG A 14 69.48 19.70 -30.79
N SER A 15 69.73 18.64 -31.60
CA SER A 15 68.70 17.80 -32.14
C SER A 15 67.83 17.34 -30.96
N ASP A 16 66.56 17.69 -31.01
CA ASP A 16 65.51 17.20 -30.12
C ASP A 16 65.44 15.67 -30.27
N ILE A 17 66.41 14.99 -29.66
CA ILE A 17 66.29 13.56 -29.36
C ILE A 17 65.19 13.54 -28.27
N ILE A 18 63.95 13.30 -28.71
CA ILE A 18 62.84 13.01 -27.82
C ILE A 18 63.39 11.88 -26.91
N ASP A 19 63.72 12.20 -25.68
CA ASP A 19 64.26 11.26 -24.71
C ASP A 19 63.17 10.19 -24.49
N ALA A 20 63.30 9.07 -25.25
CA ALA A 20 62.35 7.95 -25.18
C ALA A 20 62.15 7.45 -23.74
N SER A 21 63.16 7.69 -22.89
CA SER A 21 63.09 7.36 -21.47
C SER A 21 61.99 8.10 -20.69
N ILE A 22 61.54 9.26 -21.16
CA ILE A 22 60.46 10.05 -20.52
C ILE A 22 59.10 9.37 -20.74
N TRP A 23 58.91 8.62 -21.84
CA TRP A 23 57.64 8.00 -22.17
C TRP A 23 57.52 6.54 -21.66
N ILE A 24 58.61 5.94 -21.16
CA ILE A 24 58.59 4.59 -20.62
C ILE A 24 57.69 4.45 -19.37
N PRO A 25 57.78 5.31 -18.32
CA PRO A 25 56.90 5.18 -17.15
C PRO A 25 55.42 5.35 -17.46
N PRO A 26 54.96 6.36 -18.22
CA PRO A 26 53.52 6.48 -18.60
C PRO A 26 53.02 5.28 -19.39
N ALA A 27 53.81 4.80 -20.38
CA ALA A 27 53.45 3.64 -21.16
C ALA A 27 53.35 2.35 -20.30
N ALA A 28 54.25 2.19 -19.33
CA ALA A 28 54.22 1.06 -18.40
C ALA A 28 52.97 1.07 -17.52
N PHE A 29 52.54 2.23 -17.03
CA PHE A 29 51.28 2.38 -16.25
C PHE A 29 50.05 2.01 -17.08
N VAL A 30 49.96 2.49 -18.33
CA VAL A 30 48.85 2.18 -19.23
C VAL A 30 48.82 0.69 -19.57
N LEU A 31 49.96 0.12 -19.99
CA LEU A 31 50.02 -1.29 -20.32
C LEU A 31 49.77 -2.18 -19.09
N GLY A 32 50.29 -1.80 -17.92
CA GLY A 32 50.01 -2.46 -16.65
C GLY A 32 48.52 -2.42 -16.28
N GLY A 33 47.87 -1.27 -16.44
CA GLY A 33 46.43 -1.11 -16.21
C GLY A 33 45.58 -1.97 -17.14
N VAL A 34 45.93 -2.01 -18.45
CA VAL A 34 45.24 -2.85 -19.43
C VAL A 34 45.47 -4.34 -19.11
N ALA A 35 46.69 -4.74 -18.82
CA ALA A 35 47.03 -6.14 -18.49
C ALA A 35 46.30 -6.59 -17.21
N ALA A 36 46.34 -5.77 -16.17
CA ALA A 36 45.65 -6.03 -14.90
C ALA A 36 44.10 -6.14 -15.12
N GLY A 37 43.53 -5.27 -15.93
CA GLY A 37 42.11 -5.29 -16.30
C GLY A 37 41.71 -6.56 -17.04
N LEU A 38 42.53 -6.98 -18.03
CA LEU A 38 42.28 -8.21 -18.78
C LEU A 38 42.41 -9.47 -17.88
N ILE A 39 43.40 -9.49 -16.98
CA ILE A 39 43.56 -10.58 -16.01
C ILE A 39 42.38 -10.63 -15.05
N ALA A 40 41.99 -9.49 -14.51
CA ALA A 40 40.82 -9.38 -13.61
C ALA A 40 39.54 -9.89 -14.30
N GLU A 41 39.29 -9.47 -15.52
CA GLU A 41 38.05 -9.80 -16.25
C GLU A 41 38.03 -11.23 -16.79
N ARG A 42 39.16 -11.73 -17.33
CA ARG A 42 39.21 -13.07 -17.93
C ARG A 42 39.60 -14.19 -16.98
N ALA A 43 40.31 -13.88 -15.89
CA ALA A 43 40.83 -14.90 -14.97
C ALA A 43 40.17 -14.83 -13.59
N ILE A 44 39.99 -13.66 -12.99
CA ILE A 44 39.53 -13.51 -11.60
C ILE A 44 37.98 -13.54 -11.55
N LEU A 45 37.31 -12.66 -12.28
CA LEU A 45 35.85 -12.58 -12.28
C LEU A 45 35.15 -13.90 -12.62
N PRO A 46 35.56 -14.68 -13.65
CA PRO A 46 34.91 -15.94 -13.95
C PRO A 46 35.14 -17.02 -12.88
N ARG A 47 36.26 -16.95 -12.13
CA ARG A 47 36.50 -17.86 -11.00
C ARG A 47 35.56 -17.52 -9.84
N ILE A 48 35.42 -16.24 -9.52
CA ILE A 48 34.50 -15.77 -8.49
C ILE A 48 33.05 -16.12 -8.90
N ALA A 49 32.68 -15.83 -10.16
CA ALA A 49 31.37 -16.17 -10.69
C ALA A 49 31.02 -17.66 -10.56
N ARG A 50 31.97 -18.57 -10.88
CA ARG A 50 31.78 -20.02 -10.73
C ARG A 50 31.66 -20.48 -9.27
N TYR A 51 32.33 -19.81 -8.35
CA TYR A 51 32.24 -20.11 -6.93
C TYR A 51 30.86 -19.64 -6.37
N VAL A 52 30.41 -18.49 -6.81
CA VAL A 52 29.12 -17.86 -6.40
C VAL A 52 27.94 -18.56 -7.09
N ALA A 53 28.05 -18.96 -8.36
CA ALA A 53 26.98 -19.61 -9.15
C ALA A 53 26.47 -20.95 -8.56
N ARG A 54 27.16 -21.51 -7.56
CA ARG A 54 26.66 -22.67 -6.79
C ARG A 54 25.41 -22.32 -5.94
N ARG A 55 25.06 -21.03 -5.82
CA ARG A 55 23.86 -20.50 -5.16
C ARG A 55 23.06 -19.68 -6.16
N GLU A 56 22.37 -20.34 -7.09
CA GLU A 56 21.51 -19.67 -8.09
C GLU A 56 20.55 -18.67 -7.44
N GLY A 57 20.57 -17.42 -7.93
CA GLY A 57 19.69 -16.35 -7.47
C GLY A 57 20.15 -15.63 -6.19
N SER A 58 21.45 -15.71 -5.86
CA SER A 58 22.01 -14.97 -4.72
C SER A 58 22.36 -13.51 -5.10
N VAL A 59 22.38 -12.63 -4.09
CA VAL A 59 22.80 -11.22 -4.25
C VAL A 59 24.23 -11.13 -4.76
N GLU A 60 25.06 -12.11 -4.45
CA GLU A 60 26.46 -12.21 -4.86
C GLU A 60 26.62 -12.37 -6.39
N ASP A 61 25.76 -13.19 -7.03
CA ASP A 61 25.74 -13.36 -8.50
C ASP A 61 25.40 -12.04 -9.20
N LEU A 62 24.48 -11.28 -8.63
CA LEU A 62 24.09 -9.97 -9.12
C LEU A 62 25.26 -8.97 -9.09
N VAL A 63 26.03 -8.92 -7.99
CA VAL A 63 27.17 -8.04 -7.86
C VAL A 63 28.27 -8.41 -8.87
N VAL A 64 28.58 -9.70 -9.01
CA VAL A 64 29.59 -10.17 -9.99
C VAL A 64 29.17 -9.82 -11.42
N THR A 65 27.88 -10.00 -11.75
CA THR A 65 27.35 -9.66 -13.07
C THR A 65 27.38 -8.14 -13.32
N ALA A 66 27.07 -7.33 -12.30
CA ALA A 66 27.11 -5.87 -12.42
C ALA A 66 28.52 -5.31 -12.62
N LEU A 67 29.52 -5.95 -12.02
CA LEU A 67 30.93 -5.56 -12.13
C LEU A 67 31.59 -5.98 -13.45
N ARG A 68 30.96 -6.89 -14.19
CA ARG A 68 31.50 -7.39 -15.45
C ARG A 68 31.68 -6.26 -16.49
N GLY A 69 32.84 -6.12 -17.06
CA GLY A 69 33.24 -5.03 -17.99
C GLY A 69 33.71 -3.76 -17.27
N ILE A 70 33.28 -3.51 -16.04
CA ILE A 70 33.57 -2.25 -15.32
C ILE A 70 34.89 -2.34 -14.56
N VAL A 71 35.26 -3.54 -14.07
CA VAL A 71 36.57 -3.77 -13.43
C VAL A 71 37.70 -3.49 -14.42
N PHE A 72 37.53 -3.85 -15.69
CA PHE A 72 38.47 -3.48 -16.75
C PHE A 72 38.59 -1.96 -16.87
N VAL A 73 37.49 -1.25 -16.91
CA VAL A 73 37.50 0.23 -17.00
C VAL A 73 38.20 0.85 -15.78
N TRP A 74 38.01 0.33 -14.59
CA TRP A 74 38.70 0.82 -13.38
C TRP A 74 40.21 0.57 -13.42
N CYS A 75 40.63 -0.60 -13.84
CA CYS A 75 42.07 -0.92 -13.99
C CYS A 75 42.74 0.00 -15.03
N VAL A 76 42.07 0.24 -16.16
CA VAL A 76 42.56 1.14 -17.20
C VAL A 76 42.55 2.60 -16.69
N ALA A 77 41.54 3.04 -15.97
CA ALA A 77 41.46 4.38 -15.39
C ALA A 77 42.58 4.63 -14.38
N VAL A 78 42.88 3.64 -13.52
CA VAL A 78 44.01 3.72 -12.57
C VAL A 78 45.36 3.74 -13.32
N GLY A 79 45.50 2.95 -14.37
CA GLY A 79 46.67 2.97 -15.23
C GLY A 79 46.88 4.31 -15.92
N LEU A 80 45.78 4.90 -16.46
CA LEU A 80 45.79 6.24 -17.07
C LEU A 80 46.12 7.32 -16.03
N TYR A 81 45.56 7.22 -14.82
CA TYR A 81 45.85 8.16 -13.74
C TYR A 81 47.34 8.11 -13.35
N GLY A 82 47.93 6.90 -13.22
CA GLY A 82 49.34 6.71 -12.98
C GLY A 82 50.19 7.25 -14.14
N ALA A 83 49.76 7.08 -15.38
CA ALA A 83 50.42 7.63 -16.55
C ALA A 83 50.43 9.18 -16.54
N VAL A 84 49.31 9.82 -16.20
CA VAL A 84 49.22 11.28 -16.09
C VAL A 84 50.13 11.82 -14.98
N LEU A 85 50.21 11.13 -13.85
CA LEU A 85 51.09 11.51 -12.74
C LEU A 85 52.58 11.34 -13.08
N SER A 86 52.93 10.28 -13.84
CA SER A 86 54.30 9.97 -14.22
C SER A 86 54.79 10.76 -15.44
N ALA A 87 53.91 11.09 -16.34
CA ALA A 87 54.18 11.93 -17.48
C ALA A 87 54.34 13.38 -16.99
N ARG A 88 55.49 14.01 -17.27
CA ARG A 88 55.70 15.44 -17.03
C ARG A 88 54.88 16.27 -18.03
N ILE A 89 53.54 16.09 -17.99
CA ILE A 89 52.60 16.78 -18.87
C ILE A 89 52.56 18.26 -18.48
N ALA A 90 52.48 19.13 -19.48
CA ALA A 90 52.35 20.56 -19.23
C ALA A 90 51.16 20.83 -18.29
N PRO A 91 51.31 21.79 -17.32
CA PRO A 91 50.28 22.09 -16.30
C PRO A 91 48.89 22.33 -16.89
N GLU A 92 48.83 22.84 -18.12
CA GLU A 92 47.59 23.14 -18.86
C GLU A 92 46.72 21.89 -19.13
N TRP A 93 47.29 20.68 -19.28
CA TRP A 93 46.59 19.44 -19.61
C TRP A 93 46.42 18.52 -18.40
N SER A 94 47.17 18.73 -17.32
CA SER A 94 47.09 17.87 -16.14
C SER A 94 45.76 17.99 -15.40
N GLY A 95 45.21 19.19 -15.29
CA GLY A 95 43.93 19.44 -14.66
C GLY A 95 42.72 18.86 -15.39
N PRO A 96 42.57 19.11 -16.71
CA PRO A 96 41.46 18.54 -17.51
C PRO A 96 41.49 17.01 -17.57
N SER A 97 42.69 16.38 -17.71
CA SER A 97 42.81 14.93 -17.77
C SER A 97 42.41 14.25 -16.46
N GLN A 98 42.79 14.81 -15.31
CA GLN A 98 42.35 14.30 -13.99
C GLN A 98 40.82 14.42 -13.81
N LYS A 99 40.23 15.55 -14.20
CA LYS A 99 38.77 15.73 -14.14
C LYS A 99 38.04 14.71 -15.02
N LEU A 100 38.56 14.46 -16.23
CA LEU A 100 37.96 13.45 -17.14
C LEU A 100 37.96 12.06 -16.50
N LEU A 101 39.10 11.66 -15.89
CA LEU A 101 39.22 10.37 -15.20
C LEU A 101 38.24 10.24 -14.03
N VAL A 102 38.09 11.31 -13.26
CA VAL A 102 37.10 11.35 -12.15
C VAL A 102 35.69 11.19 -12.70
N VAL A 103 35.33 11.86 -13.79
CA VAL A 103 34.00 11.71 -14.43
C VAL A 103 33.79 10.28 -14.92
N VAL A 104 34.79 9.67 -15.57
CA VAL A 104 34.73 8.26 -16.00
C VAL A 104 34.54 7.34 -14.81
N ALA A 105 35.24 7.58 -13.70
CA ALA A 105 35.06 6.80 -12.47
C ALA A 105 33.64 6.95 -11.90
N ILE A 106 33.12 8.18 -11.81
CA ILE A 106 31.75 8.44 -11.33
C ILE A 106 30.72 7.74 -12.26
N ALA A 107 30.87 7.91 -13.58
CA ALA A 107 29.95 7.28 -14.55
C ALA A 107 29.97 5.74 -14.43
N SER A 108 31.15 5.13 -14.26
CA SER A 108 31.30 3.69 -14.11
C SER A 108 30.68 3.18 -12.80
N VAL A 109 30.86 3.89 -11.66
CA VAL A 109 30.20 3.57 -10.39
C VAL A 109 28.69 3.71 -10.50
N THR A 110 28.23 4.79 -11.14
CA THR A 110 26.78 5.01 -11.40
C THR A 110 26.18 3.84 -12.19
N LEU A 111 26.89 3.37 -13.22
CA LEU A 111 26.44 2.24 -14.03
C LEU A 111 26.39 0.93 -13.22
N VAL A 112 27.39 0.68 -12.33
CA VAL A 112 27.37 -0.48 -11.43
C VAL A 112 26.17 -0.42 -10.50
N VAL A 113 25.95 0.72 -9.85
CA VAL A 113 24.82 0.91 -8.92
C VAL A 113 23.50 0.74 -9.66
N ALA A 114 23.36 1.27 -10.87
CA ALA A 114 22.15 1.12 -11.69
C ALA A 114 21.90 -0.35 -12.07
N ARG A 115 22.95 -1.13 -12.41
CA ARG A 115 22.83 -2.56 -12.72
C ARG A 115 22.46 -3.37 -11.47
N ILE A 116 23.07 -3.09 -10.32
CA ILE A 116 22.77 -3.76 -9.06
C ILE A 116 21.31 -3.46 -8.67
N ALA A 117 20.89 -2.20 -8.73
CA ALA A 117 19.52 -1.82 -8.40
C ALA A 117 18.49 -2.50 -9.31
N ALA A 118 18.74 -2.52 -10.62
CA ALA A 118 17.89 -3.21 -11.60
C ALA A 118 17.78 -4.72 -11.32
N GLY A 119 18.93 -5.34 -11.05
CA GLY A 119 18.98 -6.76 -10.75
C GLY A 119 18.32 -7.13 -9.42
N ALA A 120 18.44 -6.28 -8.39
CA ALA A 120 17.75 -6.46 -7.10
C ALA A 120 16.23 -6.46 -7.26
N VAL A 121 15.68 -5.52 -8.06
CA VAL A 121 14.25 -5.51 -8.42
C VAL A 121 13.86 -6.79 -9.14
N GLY A 122 14.69 -7.27 -10.07
CA GLY A 122 14.47 -8.53 -10.80
C GLY A 122 14.46 -9.77 -9.88
N LEU A 123 15.38 -9.86 -8.92
CA LEU A 123 15.43 -10.94 -7.94
C LEU A 123 14.20 -10.92 -7.02
N TYR A 124 13.83 -9.75 -6.53
CA TYR A 124 12.67 -9.58 -5.66
C TYR A 124 11.37 -9.97 -6.36
N SER A 125 11.19 -9.55 -7.62
CA SER A 125 10.02 -9.91 -8.41
C SER A 125 9.92 -11.43 -8.64
N ARG A 126 11.03 -12.11 -8.98
CA ARG A 126 11.07 -13.57 -9.13
C ARG A 126 10.71 -14.31 -7.84
N HIS A 127 11.15 -13.79 -6.71
CA HIS A 127 10.82 -14.35 -5.39
C HIS A 127 9.32 -14.29 -5.12
N LEU A 128 8.67 -13.16 -5.40
CA LEU A 128 7.21 -12.99 -5.25
C LEU A 128 6.43 -13.94 -6.17
N TYR A 129 6.84 -14.09 -7.44
CA TYR A 129 6.20 -15.02 -8.38
C TYR A 129 6.27 -16.48 -7.92
N ARG A 130 7.40 -16.91 -7.35
CA ARG A 130 7.57 -18.29 -6.85
C ARG A 130 6.64 -18.63 -5.67
N HIS A 131 6.19 -17.64 -4.90
CA HIS A 131 5.30 -17.82 -3.75
C HIS A 131 3.82 -17.60 -4.07
N GLY A 132 3.43 -17.60 -5.35
CA GLY A 132 2.03 -17.47 -5.77
C GLY A 132 1.41 -16.09 -5.51
N ARG A 133 2.20 -15.14 -5.03
CA ARG A 133 1.83 -13.73 -4.87
C ARG A 133 2.23 -12.99 -6.15
N GLY A 134 1.57 -13.33 -7.26
CA GLY A 134 1.74 -12.58 -8.50
C GLY A 134 1.48 -11.09 -8.23
N PRO A 135 2.22 -10.17 -8.85
CA PRO A 135 2.05 -8.76 -8.57
C PRO A 135 0.72 -8.28 -9.14
N GLU A 136 -0.24 -8.04 -8.28
CA GLU A 136 -1.27 -7.03 -8.54
C GLU A 136 -0.66 -5.62 -8.57
N MET A 137 0.67 -5.53 -8.46
CA MET A 137 1.45 -4.29 -8.35
C MET A 137 2.14 -3.94 -9.68
N LEU A 138 2.62 -2.72 -9.76
CA LEU A 138 3.39 -2.11 -10.84
C LEU A 138 4.33 -3.12 -11.52
N SER A 139 4.32 -3.14 -12.86
CA SER A 139 5.23 -3.97 -13.65
C SER A 139 6.67 -3.83 -13.14
N PRO A 140 7.41 -4.93 -12.92
CA PRO A 140 8.82 -4.88 -12.49
C PRO A 140 9.67 -3.97 -13.37
N THR A 141 9.32 -3.85 -14.66
CA THR A 141 9.97 -2.96 -15.62
C THR A 141 9.83 -1.49 -15.24
N ILE A 142 8.67 -1.05 -14.76
CA ILE A 142 8.44 0.35 -14.35
C ILE A 142 9.30 0.68 -13.14
N ILE A 143 9.33 -0.20 -12.13
CA ILE A 143 10.14 -0.01 -10.92
C ILE A 143 11.63 0.03 -11.28
N THR A 144 12.08 -0.87 -12.15
CA THR A 144 13.48 -0.91 -12.63
C THR A 144 13.86 0.37 -13.34
N ASN A 145 13.05 0.82 -14.30
CA ASN A 145 13.34 2.03 -15.09
C ASN A 145 13.34 3.28 -14.20
N PHE A 146 12.41 3.39 -13.26
CA PHE A 146 12.37 4.50 -12.31
C PHE A 146 13.58 4.53 -11.40
N THR A 147 13.99 3.37 -10.86
CA THR A 147 15.18 3.26 -10.01
C THR A 147 16.44 3.61 -10.79
N GLN A 148 16.57 3.12 -12.03
CA GLN A 148 17.71 3.48 -12.89
C GLN A 148 17.73 4.97 -13.20
N LEU A 149 16.58 5.59 -13.50
CA LEU A 149 16.48 7.03 -13.74
C LEU A 149 17.00 7.84 -12.54
N LEU A 150 16.60 7.47 -11.32
CA LEU A 150 17.08 8.14 -10.10
C LEU A 150 18.59 7.98 -9.92
N VAL A 151 19.13 6.78 -10.13
CA VAL A 151 20.57 6.51 -10.00
C VAL A 151 21.36 7.33 -11.03
N PHE A 152 20.93 7.36 -12.29
CA PHE A 152 21.59 8.16 -13.34
C PHE A 152 21.47 9.66 -13.07
N LEU A 153 20.33 10.13 -12.55
CA LEU A 153 20.16 11.54 -12.16
C LEU A 153 21.18 11.95 -11.10
N VAL A 154 21.29 11.18 -10.02
CA VAL A 154 22.27 11.41 -8.95
C VAL A 154 23.70 11.34 -9.47
N GLY A 155 24.03 10.29 -10.23
CA GLY A 155 25.38 10.14 -10.82
C GLY A 155 25.75 11.29 -11.75
N THR A 156 24.80 11.78 -12.56
CA THR A 156 25.02 12.94 -13.44
C THR A 156 25.29 14.21 -12.61
N LEU A 157 24.52 14.46 -11.54
CA LEU A 157 24.72 15.63 -10.68
C LEU A 157 26.12 15.60 -10.02
N ILE A 158 26.56 14.43 -9.52
CA ILE A 158 27.90 14.26 -8.94
C ILE A 158 28.97 14.50 -10.01
N GLY A 159 28.77 13.97 -11.22
CA GLY A 159 29.65 14.20 -12.34
C GLY A 159 29.80 15.66 -12.74
N LEU A 160 28.69 16.38 -12.85
CA LEU A 160 28.68 17.83 -13.15
C LEU A 160 29.40 18.63 -12.04
N GLN A 161 29.15 18.29 -10.77
CA GLN A 161 29.79 18.94 -9.64
C GLN A 161 31.30 18.72 -9.65
N SER A 162 31.77 17.52 -10.01
CA SER A 162 33.21 17.21 -10.11
C SER A 162 33.92 18.00 -11.21
N LEU A 163 33.19 18.38 -12.26
CA LEU A 163 33.68 19.28 -13.32
C LEU A 163 33.71 20.76 -12.89
N GLY A 164 33.14 21.10 -11.73
CA GLY A 164 33.05 22.47 -11.22
C GLY A 164 31.78 23.19 -11.72
N ILE A 165 30.82 22.50 -12.32
CA ILE A 165 29.54 23.08 -12.73
C ILE A 165 28.62 23.21 -11.52
N ALA A 166 28.07 24.39 -11.29
CA ALA A 166 27.16 24.67 -10.20
C ALA A 166 25.86 23.87 -10.36
N VAL A 167 25.62 22.85 -9.51
CA VAL A 167 24.45 22.00 -9.53
C VAL A 167 23.27 22.57 -8.72
N THR A 168 23.50 23.62 -7.93
CA THR A 168 22.48 24.26 -7.08
C THR A 168 21.21 24.64 -7.85
N PRO A 169 21.26 25.29 -9.04
CA PRO A 169 20.04 25.61 -9.79
C PRO A 169 19.25 24.37 -10.20
N ILE A 170 19.96 23.28 -10.56
CA ILE A 170 19.33 22.00 -10.94
C ILE A 170 18.67 21.36 -9.73
N LEU A 171 19.35 21.35 -8.56
CA LEU A 171 18.78 20.83 -7.31
C LEU A 171 17.56 21.62 -6.86
N THR A 172 17.57 22.96 -7.02
CA THR A 172 16.41 23.80 -6.71
C THR A 172 15.22 23.45 -7.61
N ALA A 173 15.45 23.34 -8.92
CA ALA A 173 14.41 22.95 -9.87
C ALA A 173 13.85 21.55 -9.58
N LEU A 174 14.72 20.58 -9.26
CA LEU A 174 14.33 19.23 -8.84
C LEU A 174 13.56 19.25 -7.52
N GLY A 175 13.92 20.12 -6.58
CA GLY A 175 13.20 20.30 -5.31
C GLY A 175 11.76 20.77 -5.51
N VAL A 176 11.58 21.82 -6.34
CA VAL A 176 10.23 22.33 -6.68
C VAL A 176 9.44 21.28 -7.46
N GLY A 177 10.06 20.63 -8.46
CA GLY A 177 9.44 19.54 -9.22
C GLY A 177 9.09 18.36 -8.33
N GLY A 178 9.94 17.99 -7.39
CA GLY A 178 9.70 16.94 -6.40
C GLY A 178 8.53 17.25 -5.48
N LEU A 179 8.37 18.50 -5.05
CA LEU A 179 7.21 18.94 -4.27
C LEU A 179 5.91 18.80 -5.08
N ALA A 180 5.92 19.20 -6.35
CA ALA A 180 4.76 19.05 -7.23
C ALA A 180 4.37 17.57 -7.39
N VAL A 181 5.35 16.68 -7.58
CA VAL A 181 5.11 15.23 -7.66
C VAL A 181 4.59 14.69 -6.33
N ALA A 182 5.14 15.12 -5.19
CA ALA A 182 4.68 14.71 -3.86
C ALA A 182 3.22 15.08 -3.62
N LEU A 183 2.82 16.30 -4.00
CA LEU A 183 1.43 16.75 -3.92
C LEU A 183 0.51 15.93 -4.84
N ALA A 184 0.96 15.62 -6.06
CA ALA A 184 0.19 14.80 -7.00
C ALA A 184 -0.02 13.35 -6.49
N LEU A 185 0.94 12.80 -5.74
CA LEU A 185 0.89 11.45 -5.18
C LEU A 185 0.35 11.39 -3.74
N GLN A 186 -0.05 12.49 -3.15
CA GLN A 186 -0.45 12.61 -1.75
C GLN A 186 -1.54 11.60 -1.37
N GLU A 187 -2.59 11.47 -2.20
CA GLU A 187 -3.70 10.53 -1.93
C GLU A 187 -3.23 9.07 -2.02
N THR A 188 -2.38 8.76 -2.99
CA THR A 188 -1.83 7.39 -3.16
C THR A 188 -0.97 7.00 -1.96
N LEU A 189 -0.10 7.89 -1.49
CA LEU A 189 0.73 7.68 -0.30
C LEU A 189 -0.12 7.58 0.97
N SER A 190 -1.15 8.42 1.10
CA SER A 190 -2.09 8.36 2.23
C SER A 190 -2.78 6.99 2.29
N ASN A 191 -3.27 6.47 1.17
CA ASN A 191 -3.88 5.14 1.12
C ASN A 191 -2.89 4.02 1.47
N LEU A 192 -1.65 4.11 1.02
CA LEU A 192 -0.60 3.13 1.32
C LEU A 192 -0.29 3.10 2.83
N PHE A 193 -0.04 4.26 3.43
CA PHE A 193 0.29 4.34 4.86
C PHE A 193 -0.91 3.95 5.75
N SER A 194 -2.13 4.35 5.35
CA SER A 194 -3.34 3.94 6.04
C SER A 194 -3.56 2.43 5.95
N GLY A 195 -3.32 1.81 4.79
CA GLY A 195 -3.38 0.36 4.64
C GLY A 195 -2.38 -0.37 5.54
N LEU A 196 -1.13 0.11 5.57
CA LEU A 196 -0.11 -0.43 6.46
C LEU A 196 -0.50 -0.29 7.95
N TYR A 197 -1.04 0.88 8.34
CA TYR A 197 -1.55 1.12 9.68
C TYR A 197 -2.67 0.14 10.06
N ILE A 198 -3.69 -0.01 9.20
CA ILE A 198 -4.82 -0.92 9.44
C ILE A 198 -4.34 -2.36 9.64
N ILE A 199 -3.44 -2.84 8.78
CA ILE A 199 -2.89 -4.21 8.84
C ILE A 199 -2.06 -4.41 10.11
N THR A 200 -1.26 -3.43 10.52
CA THR A 200 -0.38 -3.55 11.68
C THR A 200 -1.12 -3.37 13.01
N ALA A 201 -2.07 -2.43 13.06
CA ALA A 201 -2.88 -2.16 14.26
C ALA A 201 -3.88 -3.29 14.56
N ARG A 202 -4.28 -4.06 13.57
CA ARG A 202 -5.19 -5.22 13.69
C ARG A 202 -6.53 -4.93 14.37
N GLN A 203 -6.98 -3.67 14.33
CA GLN A 203 -8.29 -3.27 14.88
C GLN A 203 -9.45 -3.86 14.08
N ILE A 204 -9.21 -4.14 12.81
CA ILE A 204 -10.13 -4.82 11.89
C ILE A 204 -9.33 -5.87 11.10
N ARG A 205 -9.98 -7.00 10.79
CA ARG A 205 -9.33 -8.15 10.13
C ARG A 205 -10.21 -8.70 9.02
N PRO A 206 -9.64 -9.35 7.99
CA PRO A 206 -10.45 -10.14 7.06
C PRO A 206 -11.32 -11.15 7.82
N GLY A 207 -12.61 -11.17 7.47
CA GLY A 207 -13.62 -11.97 8.14
C GLY A 207 -14.46 -11.21 9.17
N ASP A 208 -14.05 -10.03 9.63
CA ASP A 208 -14.86 -9.21 10.54
C ASP A 208 -16.05 -8.59 9.81
N TYR A 209 -17.18 -8.47 10.51
CA TYR A 209 -18.32 -7.70 10.04
C TYR A 209 -18.25 -6.29 10.66
N VAL A 210 -18.20 -5.30 9.79
CA VAL A 210 -18.02 -3.91 10.20
C VAL A 210 -19.06 -2.99 9.58
N LYS A 211 -19.32 -1.87 10.27
CA LYS A 211 -20.14 -0.76 9.79
C LYS A 211 -19.39 0.54 9.95
N LEU A 212 -19.33 1.31 8.88
CA LEU A 212 -18.72 2.63 8.87
C LEU A 212 -19.77 3.70 9.16
N ASN A 213 -19.34 4.81 9.76
CA ASN A 213 -20.21 5.98 9.96
C ASN A 213 -20.67 6.63 8.65
N THR A 214 -20.01 6.34 7.54
CA THR A 214 -20.37 6.77 6.19
C THR A 214 -21.49 5.94 5.55
N GLY A 215 -21.88 4.84 6.21
CA GLY A 215 -23.03 4.01 5.83
C GLY A 215 -22.67 2.64 5.24
N GLU A 216 -21.45 2.45 4.76
CA GLU A 216 -20.99 1.15 4.24
C GLU A 216 -20.96 0.12 5.37
N GLU A 217 -21.52 -1.07 5.10
CA GLU A 217 -21.63 -2.15 6.08
C GLU A 217 -21.39 -3.50 5.40
N GLY A 218 -20.62 -4.40 6.02
CA GLY A 218 -20.38 -5.72 5.46
C GLY A 218 -19.20 -6.46 6.07
N THR A 219 -18.96 -7.67 5.55
CA THR A 219 -17.81 -8.49 5.94
C THR A 219 -16.56 -8.07 5.18
N ILE A 220 -15.47 -7.84 5.89
CA ILE A 220 -14.16 -7.57 5.29
C ILE A 220 -13.67 -8.85 4.59
N VAL A 221 -13.46 -8.76 3.26
CA VAL A 221 -12.95 -9.86 2.45
C VAL A 221 -11.43 -9.82 2.38
N ASP A 222 -10.89 -8.61 2.13
CA ASP A 222 -9.46 -8.41 1.91
C ASP A 222 -9.04 -6.97 2.21
N ILE A 223 -7.81 -6.80 2.69
CA ILE A 223 -7.19 -5.50 2.93
C ILE A 223 -5.94 -5.43 2.08
N THR A 224 -6.01 -4.66 0.98
CA THR A 224 -4.88 -4.45 0.08
C THR A 224 -4.07 -3.21 0.51
N TRP A 225 -2.98 -2.94 -0.18
CA TRP A 225 -2.14 -1.77 0.09
C TRP A 225 -2.86 -0.43 -0.10
N ARG A 226 -3.89 -0.37 -0.95
CA ARG A 226 -4.63 0.87 -1.30
C ARG A 226 -6.06 0.88 -0.76
N SER A 227 -6.73 -0.26 -0.71
CA SER A 227 -8.17 -0.34 -0.43
C SER A 227 -8.54 -1.60 0.34
N THR A 228 -9.61 -1.50 1.09
CA THR A 228 -10.28 -2.61 1.79
C THR A 228 -11.54 -2.98 1.06
N LYS A 229 -11.76 -4.28 0.85
CA LYS A 229 -12.94 -4.84 0.17
C LYS A 229 -13.92 -5.37 1.21
N LEU A 230 -15.14 -4.83 1.20
CA LEU A 230 -16.24 -5.31 2.03
C LEU A 230 -17.28 -6.01 1.15
N ARG A 231 -17.83 -7.11 1.64
CA ARG A 231 -18.95 -7.81 1.00
C ARG A 231 -20.23 -7.52 1.79
N GLU A 232 -21.16 -6.82 1.15
CA GLU A 232 -22.49 -6.56 1.70
C GLU A 232 -23.40 -7.79 1.70
N GLY A 233 -24.52 -7.71 2.48
CA GLY A 233 -25.53 -8.78 2.55
C GLY A 233 -26.06 -9.25 1.19
N PRO A 234 -26.38 -8.35 0.22
CA PRO A 234 -26.81 -8.72 -1.12
C PRO A 234 -25.71 -9.35 -2.01
N ASN A 235 -24.52 -9.61 -1.46
CA ASN A 235 -23.33 -10.12 -2.15
C ASN A 235 -22.65 -9.09 -3.08
N ASN A 236 -22.88 -7.80 -2.88
CA ASN A 236 -22.17 -6.73 -3.56
C ASN A 236 -20.78 -6.54 -2.92
N MET A 237 -19.83 -6.08 -3.74
CA MET A 237 -18.50 -5.75 -3.25
C MET A 237 -18.34 -4.22 -3.16
N VAL A 238 -18.14 -3.71 -1.95
CA VAL A 238 -17.81 -2.31 -1.69
C VAL A 238 -16.30 -2.19 -1.53
N ILE A 239 -15.67 -1.28 -2.26
CA ILE A 239 -14.24 -1.03 -2.23
C ILE A 239 -14.02 0.33 -1.57
N VAL A 240 -13.51 0.32 -0.35
CA VAL A 240 -13.25 1.53 0.43
C VAL A 240 -11.75 1.86 0.38
N PRO A 241 -11.35 3.07 -0.05
CA PRO A 241 -9.97 3.51 0.05
C PRO A 241 -9.48 3.47 1.51
N ASN A 242 -8.26 2.98 1.74
CA ASN A 242 -7.75 2.81 3.10
C ASN A 242 -7.65 4.12 3.88
N ALA A 243 -7.33 5.23 3.21
CA ALA A 243 -7.30 6.55 3.84
C ALA A 243 -8.69 6.96 4.38
N LYS A 244 -9.76 6.62 3.64
CA LYS A 244 -11.15 6.85 4.07
C LYS A 244 -11.51 5.97 5.26
N LEU A 245 -11.15 4.68 5.18
CA LEU A 245 -11.42 3.72 6.25
C LEU A 245 -10.68 4.08 7.55
N ALA A 246 -9.42 4.49 7.46
CA ALA A 246 -8.62 4.90 8.62
C ALA A 246 -9.14 6.18 9.30
N ALA A 247 -9.82 7.06 8.55
CA ALA A 247 -10.42 8.28 9.07
C ALA A 247 -11.87 8.07 9.57
N ALA A 248 -12.51 6.95 9.22
CA ALA A 248 -13.89 6.67 9.58
C ALA A 248 -14.00 6.14 11.03
N THR A 249 -15.16 6.40 11.65
CA THR A 249 -15.55 5.65 12.84
C THR A 249 -16.07 4.29 12.40
N VAL A 250 -15.43 3.23 12.87
CA VAL A 250 -15.78 1.84 12.51
C VAL A 250 -16.40 1.15 13.72
N THR A 251 -17.60 0.59 13.55
CA THR A 251 -18.19 -0.34 14.50
C THR A 251 -17.84 -1.75 14.04
N ASN A 252 -17.06 -2.48 14.85
CA ASN A 252 -16.75 -3.89 14.61
C ASN A 252 -17.73 -4.74 15.42
N TYR A 253 -18.55 -5.55 14.74
CA TYR A 253 -19.54 -6.41 15.38
C TYR A 253 -18.95 -7.74 15.90
N TYR A 254 -17.67 -8.00 15.63
CA TYR A 254 -17.00 -9.22 16.07
C TYR A 254 -15.97 -8.97 17.20
N GLU A 255 -15.88 -7.73 17.69
CA GLU A 255 -15.07 -7.35 18.82
C GLU A 255 -15.96 -6.77 19.95
N PRO A 256 -15.80 -7.16 21.23
CA PRO A 256 -14.82 -8.12 21.75
C PRO A 256 -15.17 -9.59 21.48
N ASP A 257 -16.43 -9.90 21.18
CA ASP A 257 -16.93 -11.23 20.81
C ASP A 257 -17.96 -11.11 19.67
N ARG A 258 -18.35 -12.23 19.05
CA ARG A 258 -19.27 -12.24 17.91
C ARG A 258 -20.75 -12.22 18.32
N GLU A 259 -21.03 -12.49 19.57
CA GLU A 259 -22.41 -12.54 20.06
C GLU A 259 -23.05 -11.16 20.02
N ILE A 260 -24.24 -11.07 19.46
CA ILE A 260 -24.96 -9.81 19.32
C ILE A 260 -26.32 -9.85 20.02
N ALA A 261 -26.68 -8.77 20.67
CA ALA A 261 -28.01 -8.58 21.19
C ALA A 261 -29.02 -8.39 20.07
N VAL A 262 -30.16 -9.08 20.15
CA VAL A 262 -31.26 -9.01 19.20
C VAL A 262 -32.45 -8.36 19.87
N PRO A 263 -32.57 -7.02 19.88
CA PRO A 263 -33.73 -6.35 20.44
C PRO A 263 -34.94 -6.48 19.52
N VAL A 264 -36.05 -7.01 20.04
CA VAL A 264 -37.31 -7.10 19.34
C VAL A 264 -38.31 -6.20 20.04
N ARG A 265 -38.75 -5.14 19.34
CA ARG A 265 -39.74 -4.18 19.85
C ARG A 265 -41.15 -4.62 19.45
N MET A 266 -42.07 -4.56 20.40
CA MET A 266 -43.46 -4.91 20.18
C MET A 266 -44.38 -4.21 21.21
N GLY A 267 -45.68 -4.28 21.01
CA GLY A 267 -46.66 -3.68 21.89
C GLY A 267 -47.89 -4.58 22.08
N VAL A 268 -48.45 -4.52 23.28
CA VAL A 268 -49.70 -5.22 23.64
C VAL A 268 -50.78 -4.22 24.02
N SER A 269 -52.04 -4.65 23.90
CA SER A 269 -53.20 -3.83 24.31
C SER A 269 -53.13 -3.43 25.79
N TYR A 270 -53.66 -2.27 26.12
CA TYR A 270 -53.80 -1.80 27.50
C TYR A 270 -54.65 -2.74 28.39
N GLU A 271 -55.51 -3.56 27.78
CA GLU A 271 -56.35 -4.54 28.49
C GLU A 271 -55.59 -5.82 28.83
N SER A 272 -54.36 -5.97 28.36
CA SER A 272 -53.56 -7.19 28.59
C SER A 272 -53.00 -7.23 30.00
N ASP A 273 -53.02 -8.42 30.59
CA ASP A 273 -52.28 -8.69 31.83
C ASP A 273 -50.77 -8.72 31.56
N LEU A 274 -50.06 -7.67 31.98
CA LEU A 274 -48.65 -7.51 31.72
C LEU A 274 -47.80 -8.61 32.36
N ALA A 275 -48.19 -9.16 33.51
CA ALA A 275 -47.45 -10.26 34.15
C ALA A 275 -47.59 -11.56 33.33
N ALA A 276 -48.77 -11.83 32.80
CA ALA A 276 -48.99 -12.97 31.94
C ALA A 276 -48.24 -12.80 30.61
N VAL A 277 -48.28 -11.60 29.98
CA VAL A 277 -47.53 -11.26 28.77
C VAL A 277 -46.03 -11.46 28.96
N GLU A 278 -45.45 -10.97 30.05
CA GLU A 278 -44.03 -11.13 30.35
C GLU A 278 -43.64 -12.61 30.47
N ARG A 279 -44.35 -13.36 31.28
CA ARG A 279 -44.09 -14.83 31.45
C ARG A 279 -44.14 -15.57 30.11
N ILE A 280 -45.22 -15.41 29.32
CA ILE A 280 -45.41 -16.10 28.06
C ILE A 280 -44.30 -15.71 27.06
N THR A 281 -43.96 -14.43 26.99
CA THR A 281 -42.94 -13.92 26.09
C THR A 281 -41.56 -14.44 26.44
N LEU A 282 -41.19 -14.47 27.74
CA LEU A 282 -39.92 -14.98 28.19
C LEU A 282 -39.81 -16.50 28.01
N ASP A 283 -40.91 -17.25 28.19
CA ASP A 283 -40.94 -18.68 27.93
C ASP A 283 -40.67 -18.98 26.46
N VAL A 284 -41.34 -18.29 25.53
CA VAL A 284 -41.08 -18.43 24.09
C VAL A 284 -39.67 -17.98 23.75
N ALA A 285 -39.16 -16.92 24.36
CA ALA A 285 -37.79 -16.47 24.14
C ALA A 285 -36.75 -17.53 24.55
N ARG A 286 -36.93 -18.19 25.71
CA ARG A 286 -36.09 -19.32 26.16
C ARG A 286 -36.17 -20.51 25.22
N GLU A 287 -37.37 -20.86 24.72
CA GLU A 287 -37.55 -21.93 23.74
C GLU A 287 -36.77 -21.63 22.43
N VAL A 288 -36.87 -20.38 21.93
CA VAL A 288 -36.13 -19.97 20.73
C VAL A 288 -34.62 -19.98 20.93
N LEU A 289 -34.16 -19.47 22.08
CA LEU A 289 -32.71 -19.46 22.39
C LEU A 289 -32.15 -20.87 22.55
N ARG A 290 -32.96 -21.85 22.94
CA ARG A 290 -32.55 -23.26 23.03
C ARG A 290 -32.52 -23.96 21.67
N ASP A 291 -33.53 -23.71 20.81
CA ASP A 291 -33.83 -24.55 19.65
C ASP A 291 -33.46 -23.91 18.32
N ALA A 292 -33.47 -22.58 18.19
CA ALA A 292 -33.24 -21.91 16.93
C ALA A 292 -31.75 -21.93 16.52
N GLN A 293 -31.53 -22.11 15.23
CA GLN A 293 -30.17 -22.07 14.68
C GLN A 293 -29.61 -20.64 14.78
N GLY A 294 -28.36 -20.51 15.22
CA GLY A 294 -27.67 -19.21 15.36
C GLY A 294 -28.03 -18.46 16.64
N SER A 295 -28.85 -19.03 17.53
CA SER A 295 -29.11 -18.47 18.87
C SER A 295 -28.00 -18.85 19.86
N VAL A 296 -27.84 -18.06 20.93
CA VAL A 296 -26.92 -18.33 22.04
C VAL A 296 -27.66 -19.08 23.13
N ARG A 297 -27.33 -20.36 23.29
CA ARG A 297 -27.90 -21.20 24.33
C ARG A 297 -27.42 -20.75 25.72
N GLY A 298 -28.37 -20.68 26.67
CA GLY A 298 -28.03 -20.30 28.05
C GLY A 298 -28.03 -18.79 28.32
N PHE A 299 -28.27 -17.95 27.31
CA PHE A 299 -28.56 -16.57 27.53
C PHE A 299 -29.97 -16.41 28.12
N GLU A 300 -30.07 -15.66 29.23
CA GLU A 300 -31.38 -15.36 29.84
C GLU A 300 -32.00 -14.15 29.15
N PRO A 301 -33.14 -14.29 28.45
CA PRO A 301 -33.79 -13.18 27.75
C PRO A 301 -34.36 -12.19 28.75
N VAL A 302 -34.34 -10.90 28.39
CA VAL A 302 -34.84 -9.83 29.24
C VAL A 302 -35.98 -9.11 28.51
N LEU A 303 -37.10 -8.89 29.21
CA LEU A 303 -38.21 -8.07 28.73
C LEU A 303 -38.28 -6.78 29.56
N ARG A 304 -38.48 -5.64 28.90
CA ARG A 304 -38.67 -4.35 29.56
C ARG A 304 -39.78 -3.56 28.88
N TYR A 305 -40.81 -3.20 29.67
CA TYR A 305 -41.80 -2.22 29.26
C TYR A 305 -41.21 -0.82 29.37
N HIS A 306 -41.46 0.05 28.40
CA HIS A 306 -40.80 1.37 28.36
C HIS A 306 -41.66 2.52 27.91
N THR A 307 -42.81 2.27 27.22
CA THR A 307 -43.59 3.36 26.65
C THR A 307 -45.07 3.03 26.71
N PHE A 308 -45.87 4.01 27.12
CA PHE A 308 -47.30 4.02 26.90
C PHE A 308 -47.56 4.71 25.56
N GLY A 309 -47.79 3.90 24.50
CA GLY A 309 -48.10 4.38 23.15
C GLY A 309 -49.57 4.72 22.98
N ASP A 310 -49.97 5.21 21.80
CA ASP A 310 -51.35 5.65 21.53
C ASP A 310 -52.39 4.54 21.69
N ALA A 311 -52.03 3.29 21.40
CA ALA A 311 -52.92 2.13 21.45
C ALA A 311 -52.27 0.86 22.03
N SER A 312 -51.07 0.97 22.62
CA SER A 312 -50.31 -0.16 23.14
C SER A 312 -49.39 0.23 24.27
N ILE A 313 -49.09 -0.72 25.12
CA ILE A 313 -47.97 -0.66 26.03
C ILE A 313 -46.80 -1.33 25.31
N ASP A 314 -45.78 -0.51 25.02
CA ASP A 314 -44.64 -0.96 24.23
C ASP A 314 -43.52 -1.53 25.14
N PHE A 315 -42.93 -2.61 24.68
CA PHE A 315 -41.82 -3.28 25.37
C PHE A 315 -40.78 -3.80 24.37
N THR A 316 -39.60 -4.07 24.90
CA THR A 316 -38.52 -4.67 24.14
C THR A 316 -38.10 -5.98 24.78
N VAL A 317 -38.03 -7.03 23.99
CA VAL A 317 -37.38 -8.31 24.38
C VAL A 317 -36.02 -8.36 23.78
N VAL A 318 -35.01 -8.66 24.58
CA VAL A 318 -33.63 -8.81 24.15
C VAL A 318 -33.28 -10.29 24.12
N LEU A 319 -33.04 -10.80 22.93
CA LEU A 319 -32.47 -12.11 22.67
C LEU A 319 -30.96 -12.00 22.36
N ARG A 320 -30.28 -13.09 22.12
CA ARG A 320 -28.87 -13.08 21.71
C ARG A 320 -28.63 -14.05 20.55
N ALA A 321 -27.96 -13.57 19.51
CA ALA A 321 -27.52 -14.37 18.36
C ALA A 321 -26.00 -14.57 18.41
N GLN A 322 -25.51 -15.68 17.82
CA GLN A 322 -24.10 -16.03 17.76
C GLN A 322 -23.26 -15.05 16.94
N ASP A 323 -23.88 -14.42 15.94
CA ASP A 323 -23.28 -13.43 15.07
C ASP A 323 -24.34 -12.55 14.41
N ILE A 324 -23.87 -11.50 13.71
CA ILE A 324 -24.75 -10.56 13.02
C ILE A 324 -25.57 -11.23 11.91
N GLY A 325 -25.01 -12.22 11.22
CA GLY A 325 -25.70 -12.96 10.16
C GLY A 325 -26.85 -13.82 10.66
N SER A 326 -26.81 -14.26 11.91
CA SER A 326 -27.83 -15.07 12.56
C SER A 326 -28.96 -14.24 13.19
N GLN A 327 -28.78 -12.91 13.31
CA GLN A 327 -29.70 -12.01 13.99
C GLN A 327 -31.12 -12.11 13.44
N ASP A 328 -31.28 -12.03 12.12
CA ASP A 328 -32.58 -11.98 11.47
C ASP A 328 -33.30 -13.34 11.56
N ALA A 329 -32.58 -14.44 11.50
CA ALA A 329 -33.13 -15.77 11.65
C ALA A 329 -33.70 -15.99 13.07
N VAL A 330 -32.93 -15.60 14.10
CA VAL A 330 -33.36 -15.68 15.51
C VAL A 330 -34.59 -14.80 15.74
N LYS A 331 -34.57 -13.57 15.22
CA LYS A 331 -35.71 -12.64 15.30
C LYS A 331 -36.95 -13.18 14.60
N HIS A 332 -36.81 -13.72 13.40
CA HIS A 332 -37.91 -14.30 12.63
C HIS A 332 -38.56 -15.46 13.40
N GLU A 333 -37.78 -16.39 13.90
CA GLU A 333 -38.31 -17.55 14.61
C GLU A 333 -38.99 -17.14 15.92
N PHE A 334 -38.46 -16.15 16.63
CA PHE A 334 -39.07 -15.59 17.82
C PHE A 334 -40.45 -14.96 17.52
N VAL A 335 -40.53 -14.10 16.53
CA VAL A 335 -41.79 -13.42 16.16
C VAL A 335 -42.85 -14.46 15.76
N LYS A 336 -42.45 -15.46 14.98
CA LYS A 336 -43.36 -16.52 14.52
C LYS A 336 -43.90 -17.36 15.69
N ARG A 337 -43.05 -17.86 16.58
CA ARG A 337 -43.48 -18.66 17.74
C ARG A 337 -44.30 -17.83 18.73
N LEU A 338 -43.88 -16.60 18.97
CA LEU A 338 -44.61 -15.70 19.89
C LEU A 338 -46.01 -15.38 19.37
N HIS A 339 -46.16 -15.12 18.06
CA HIS A 339 -47.45 -14.88 17.48
C HIS A 339 -48.39 -16.08 17.65
N ALA A 340 -47.92 -17.30 17.44
CA ALA A 340 -48.70 -18.51 17.62
C ALA A 340 -49.11 -18.70 19.10
N ARG A 341 -48.18 -18.44 20.03
CA ARG A 341 -48.45 -18.57 21.46
C ARG A 341 -49.45 -17.52 21.98
N TYR A 342 -49.33 -16.27 21.55
CA TYR A 342 -50.26 -15.20 21.91
C TYR A 342 -51.68 -15.47 21.44
N ARG A 343 -51.82 -16.02 20.19
CA ARG A 343 -53.13 -16.46 19.71
C ARG A 343 -53.74 -17.57 20.58
N ALA A 344 -52.95 -18.53 20.99
CA ALA A 344 -53.44 -19.63 21.82
C ALA A 344 -53.83 -19.21 23.23
N GLU A 345 -53.11 -18.23 23.81
CA GLU A 345 -53.34 -17.71 25.17
C GLU A 345 -54.31 -16.53 25.20
N GLY A 346 -54.85 -16.10 24.05
CA GLY A 346 -55.80 -14.98 23.96
C GLY A 346 -55.18 -13.58 24.19
N VAL A 347 -53.87 -13.46 24.17
CA VAL A 347 -53.18 -12.16 24.27
C VAL A 347 -53.42 -11.34 23.00
N ARG A 348 -53.94 -10.12 23.17
CA ARG A 348 -54.21 -9.22 22.05
C ARG A 348 -53.00 -8.37 21.75
N PHE A 349 -52.53 -8.42 20.50
CA PHE A 349 -51.58 -7.44 19.98
C PHE A 349 -52.24 -6.05 19.90
N ARG A 350 -51.40 -5.02 19.70
CA ARG A 350 -51.88 -3.67 19.36
C ARG A 350 -53.02 -3.78 18.33
N SER A 351 -54.20 -3.43 18.70
CA SER A 351 -55.28 -3.18 17.77
C SER A 351 -55.05 -1.78 17.21
N GLU A 352 -54.64 -1.66 15.97
CA GLU A 352 -54.98 -0.44 15.27
C GLU A 352 -56.52 -0.37 15.37
N THR A 353 -57.01 0.66 16.03
CA THR A 353 -58.43 0.99 15.96
C THR A 353 -58.67 1.36 14.50
N GLY A 354 -58.84 0.34 13.65
CA GLY A 354 -59.49 0.52 12.39
C GLY A 354 -60.82 1.13 12.72
N ILE A 355 -60.99 2.40 12.44
CA ILE A 355 -62.31 3.00 12.28
C ILE A 355 -62.99 2.06 11.30
N SER A 356 -63.84 1.17 11.84
CA SER A 356 -64.68 0.31 11.03
C SER A 356 -65.59 1.28 10.24
N LEU A 357 -65.31 1.42 8.95
CA LEU A 357 -66.16 2.18 8.04
C LEU A 357 -67.62 1.64 8.03
N ARG A 358 -67.91 0.54 8.76
CA ARG A 358 -69.24 0.05 9.01
C ARG A 358 -70.03 0.92 9.99
N ASP A 359 -69.36 1.54 10.98
CA ASP A 359 -70.09 2.37 11.97
C ASP A 359 -70.17 3.83 11.54
N ALA A 360 -69.36 4.28 10.57
CA ALA A 360 -69.48 5.64 10.01
C ALA A 360 -70.65 5.80 9.06
N ASN A 361 -71.27 4.72 8.53
CA ASN A 361 -72.41 4.80 7.62
C ASN A 361 -73.76 4.68 8.33
N ALA A 362 -73.85 4.50 9.64
CA ALA A 362 -75.07 4.36 10.36
C ALA A 362 -75.70 5.71 10.82
N GLY A 363 -75.02 6.84 10.63
CA GLY A 363 -75.45 8.13 11.19
C GLY A 363 -75.50 9.35 10.28
N LEU A 364 -75.17 9.28 8.99
CA LEU A 364 -75.17 10.44 8.09
C LEU A 364 -75.80 10.14 6.74
N VAL A 365 -77.14 10.12 6.72
CA VAL A 365 -77.92 10.44 5.52
C VAL A 365 -78.29 11.94 5.61
N PRO A 366 -77.65 12.84 4.86
CA PRO A 366 -78.16 14.20 4.71
C PRO A 366 -79.41 14.14 3.81
N ARG A 367 -80.56 14.57 4.34
CA ARG A 367 -81.74 14.90 3.51
C ARG A 367 -81.30 16.01 2.55
N LEU A 368 -81.15 15.63 1.28
CA LEU A 368 -81.08 16.62 0.20
C LEU A 368 -82.40 17.38 0.16
N GLY A 369 -82.40 18.57 0.70
CA GLY A 369 -83.46 19.54 0.48
C GLY A 369 -83.47 19.98 -0.98
N THR A 370 -84.61 19.86 -1.60
CA THR A 370 -84.99 20.39 -2.92
C THR A 370 -84.70 21.89 -3.02
N VAL A 371 -83.73 22.26 -3.85
CA VAL A 371 -83.55 23.68 -4.25
C VAL A 371 -84.49 23.95 -5.41
N GLU A 372 -85.60 24.71 -5.12
CA GLU A 372 -86.46 25.35 -6.08
C GLU A 372 -85.69 26.43 -6.86
N ARG A 373 -85.76 26.35 -8.16
CA ARG A 373 -85.26 27.41 -9.05
C ARG A 373 -86.23 28.59 -9.04
N ARG A 374 -85.72 29.76 -8.82
CA ARG A 374 -86.14 31.01 -9.43
C ARG A 374 -84.95 31.77 -9.97
#